data_3d859ac0aa4087d9051d4015363e7ba0
#
_entry.id   3d859ac0aa4087d9051d4015363e7ba0
#
_cell.length_a   1.000
_cell.length_b   1.000
_cell.length_c   1.000
_cell.angle_alpha   90.00
_cell.angle_beta   90.00
_cell.angle_gamma   90.00
#
_symmetry.space_group_name_H-M   'P 1'
#
loop_
_entity.id
_entity.type
_entity.pdbx_description
1 polymer ?
#
loop_
_entity_poly.entity_id
_entity_poly.type
_entity_poly.pdbx_seq_one_letter_code
_entity_poly.pdbx_strand_id
1 'polypeptide(L)'
;MTILGAISLPQNPPETLREIARTADEAGLDELWLWEDCFLAGGVAAASAALAWTTNLRVGIGIMPVPFRNVALCAMEIATLARMSGGRAMPGIGHGVQDWMAQVGVKAGSPLTLLREYASSLRSLLHGETVTTHGRYVHLDAVRLDWPPDPAPGLLVAATGPKTLVLAGEVGDGTVLSGGTSPAAVAEACKLIDPSEGHDVIVFVPAATGPAAAARLRAAAESWGIDYPGLAGDPADIAEGVREFAAAGATRVILQPLLDEPDAARFVHFVADRIRPLID
;
A
#
# COMPACT_ATOMS: atom_id res chain seq x y z
N MET A 1 -15.54 -10.48 5.27
CA MET A 1 -14.92 -11.02 4.02
C MET A 1 -13.59 -10.32 3.85
N THR A 2 -12.50 -11.05 3.63
CA THR A 2 -11.17 -10.47 3.45
C THR A 2 -10.98 -10.07 1.98
N ILE A 3 -10.52 -8.86 1.73
CA ILE A 3 -10.24 -8.39 0.37
C ILE A 3 -8.89 -8.94 -0.08
N LEU A 4 -8.85 -9.49 -1.30
CA LEU A 4 -7.64 -10.00 -1.93
C LEU A 4 -7.19 -9.04 -3.04
N GLY A 5 -5.91 -8.70 -3.03
CA GLY A 5 -5.27 -7.91 -4.07
C GLY A 5 -3.95 -8.51 -4.54
N ALA A 6 -3.32 -7.84 -5.51
CA ALA A 6 -1.98 -8.17 -5.97
C ALA A 6 -1.12 -6.91 -6.13
N ILE A 7 0.21 -7.09 -6.13
CA ILE A 7 1.17 -6.01 -6.33
C ILE A 7 1.70 -6.06 -7.76
N SER A 8 1.72 -4.89 -8.41
CA SER A 8 2.56 -4.65 -9.58
C SER A 8 3.88 -4.06 -9.10
N LEU A 9 4.95 -4.85 -9.17
CA LEU A 9 6.26 -4.44 -8.70
C LEU A 9 6.83 -3.30 -9.55
N PRO A 10 7.44 -2.27 -8.94
CA PRO A 10 8.02 -1.13 -9.66
C PRO A 10 9.29 -1.50 -10.45
N GLN A 11 9.88 -2.68 -10.24
CA GLN A 11 10.98 -3.24 -11.02
C GLN A 11 10.56 -3.64 -12.43
N ASN A 12 9.27 -3.83 -12.68
CA ASN A 12 8.76 -4.04 -14.03
C ASN A 12 8.86 -2.73 -14.83
N PRO A 13 9.20 -2.79 -16.12
CA PRO A 13 9.17 -1.60 -16.98
C PRO A 13 7.80 -0.92 -16.93
N PRO A 14 7.72 0.42 -16.78
CA PRO A 14 6.44 1.14 -16.64
C PRO A 14 5.44 0.86 -17.77
N GLU A 15 5.91 0.51 -18.95
CA GLU A 15 5.10 0.19 -20.13
C GLU A 15 4.23 -1.05 -19.92
N THR A 16 4.63 -1.97 -19.04
CA THR A 16 3.88 -3.21 -18.74
C THR A 16 2.67 -2.96 -17.84
N LEU A 17 2.64 -1.83 -17.12
CA LEU A 17 1.56 -1.53 -16.18
C LEU A 17 0.18 -1.54 -16.82
N ARG A 18 0.07 -1.10 -18.07
CA ARG A 18 -1.23 -1.08 -18.78
C ARG A 18 -1.82 -2.48 -18.90
N GLU A 19 -1.01 -3.44 -19.30
CA GLU A 19 -1.42 -4.83 -19.44
C GLU A 19 -1.80 -5.42 -18.08
N ILE A 20 -0.95 -5.23 -17.08
CA ILE A 20 -1.18 -5.72 -15.71
C ILE A 20 -2.50 -5.17 -15.14
N ALA A 21 -2.73 -3.84 -15.23
CA ALA A 21 -3.91 -3.20 -14.69
C ALA A 21 -5.20 -3.65 -15.41
N ARG A 22 -5.16 -3.77 -16.72
CA ARG A 22 -6.32 -4.26 -17.50
C ARG A 22 -6.60 -5.72 -17.21
N THR A 23 -5.58 -6.56 -17.13
CA THR A 23 -5.75 -7.96 -16.74
C THR A 23 -6.38 -8.08 -15.36
N ALA A 24 -5.97 -7.24 -14.39
CA ALA A 24 -6.56 -7.20 -13.07
C ALA A 24 -8.06 -6.83 -13.10
N ASP A 25 -8.40 -5.76 -13.83
CA ASP A 25 -9.79 -5.28 -13.95
C ASP A 25 -10.69 -6.29 -14.67
N GLU A 26 -10.22 -6.83 -15.79
CA GLU A 26 -10.94 -7.82 -16.60
C GLU A 26 -11.14 -9.17 -15.88
N ALA A 27 -10.17 -9.58 -15.05
CA ALA A 27 -10.28 -10.77 -14.21
C ALA A 27 -11.09 -10.55 -12.92
N GLY A 28 -11.53 -9.32 -12.64
CA GLY A 28 -12.32 -8.98 -11.47
C GLY A 28 -11.53 -9.00 -10.16
N LEU A 29 -10.22 -8.70 -10.20
CA LEU A 29 -9.44 -8.51 -8.98
C LEU A 29 -9.94 -7.27 -8.24
N ASP A 30 -10.01 -7.34 -6.90
CA ASP A 30 -10.51 -6.22 -6.11
C ASP A 30 -9.56 -5.04 -6.10
N GLU A 31 -8.25 -5.30 -5.97
CA GLU A 31 -7.25 -4.28 -5.75
C GLU A 31 -5.91 -4.59 -6.44
N LEU A 32 -5.34 -3.57 -7.09
CA LEU A 32 -3.95 -3.58 -7.57
C LEU A 32 -3.15 -2.55 -6.79
N TRP A 33 -2.01 -2.98 -6.23
CA TRP A 33 -1.15 -2.12 -5.44
C TRP A 33 0.14 -1.79 -6.17
N LEU A 34 0.54 -0.52 -6.07
CA LEU A 34 1.75 0.03 -6.68
C LEU A 34 2.67 0.55 -5.58
N TRP A 35 3.96 0.38 -5.74
CA TRP A 35 4.94 0.94 -4.81
C TRP A 35 5.61 2.17 -5.42
N GLU A 36 5.97 3.13 -4.57
CA GLU A 36 6.81 4.26 -4.95
C GLU A 36 8.21 4.05 -4.35
N ASP A 37 8.96 3.13 -4.93
CA ASP A 37 10.34 2.85 -4.53
C ASP A 37 11.30 3.76 -5.30
N CYS A 38 12.19 4.41 -4.57
CA CYS A 38 13.23 5.21 -5.19
C CYS A 38 14.32 4.29 -5.80
N PHE A 39 14.70 4.41 -7.06
CA PHE A 39 14.33 5.49 -7.97
C PHE A 39 13.70 4.88 -9.22
N LEU A 40 12.54 4.27 -9.05
CA LEU A 40 11.80 3.54 -10.07
C LEU A 40 10.57 4.35 -10.53
N ALA A 41 9.43 3.70 -10.73
CA ALA A 41 8.22 4.38 -11.19
C ALA A 41 7.62 5.28 -10.10
N GLY A 42 7.18 6.50 -10.45
CA GLY A 42 6.46 7.39 -9.55
C GLY A 42 5.03 6.89 -9.28
N GLY A 43 4.69 6.69 -8.00
CA GLY A 43 3.44 6.06 -7.58
C GLY A 43 2.19 6.78 -8.07
N VAL A 44 2.15 8.12 -7.94
CA VAL A 44 0.99 8.93 -8.37
C VAL A 44 0.76 8.86 -9.88
N ALA A 45 1.84 8.97 -10.68
CA ALA A 45 1.74 8.88 -12.13
C ALA A 45 1.27 7.49 -12.58
N ALA A 46 1.84 6.43 -12.00
CA ALA A 46 1.46 5.06 -12.28
C ALA A 46 0.00 4.77 -11.87
N ALA A 47 -0.41 5.20 -10.67
CA ALA A 47 -1.80 5.03 -10.21
C ALA A 47 -2.80 5.80 -11.08
N SER A 48 -2.47 7.02 -11.49
CA SER A 48 -3.31 7.82 -12.41
C SER A 48 -3.55 7.10 -13.72
N ALA A 49 -2.49 6.52 -14.29
CA ALA A 49 -2.58 5.77 -15.55
C ALA A 49 -3.39 4.48 -15.38
N ALA A 50 -3.13 3.69 -14.34
CA ALA A 50 -3.85 2.45 -14.06
C ALA A 50 -5.36 2.70 -13.85
N LEU A 51 -5.72 3.73 -13.07
CA LEU A 51 -7.11 4.13 -12.85
C LEU A 51 -7.81 4.60 -14.13
N ALA A 52 -7.09 5.28 -15.04
CA ALA A 52 -7.64 5.72 -16.32
C ALA A 52 -7.86 4.56 -17.32
N TRP A 53 -7.09 3.49 -17.22
CA TRP A 53 -7.21 2.31 -18.09
C TRP A 53 -8.20 1.26 -17.60
N THR A 54 -8.76 1.42 -16.40
CA THR A 54 -9.62 0.45 -15.72
C THR A 54 -10.95 1.07 -15.33
N THR A 55 -11.95 0.23 -15.08
CA THR A 55 -13.32 0.69 -14.77
C THR A 55 -13.70 0.40 -13.30
N ASN A 56 -13.36 -0.78 -12.80
CA ASN A 56 -13.79 -1.25 -11.47
C ASN A 56 -12.64 -1.39 -10.50
N LEU A 57 -11.44 -1.66 -10.99
CA LEU A 57 -10.25 -1.92 -10.20
C LEU A 57 -9.94 -0.76 -9.24
N ARG A 58 -9.76 -1.09 -7.96
CA ARG A 58 -9.20 -0.14 -6.99
C ARG A 58 -7.68 -0.17 -7.08
N VAL A 59 -7.04 0.99 -6.96
CA VAL A 59 -5.58 1.10 -7.07
C VAL A 59 -5.01 1.71 -5.80
N GLY A 60 -4.19 0.93 -5.11
CA GLY A 60 -3.46 1.36 -3.91
C GLY A 60 -2.07 1.89 -4.24
N ILE A 61 -1.62 2.91 -3.51
CA ILE A 61 -0.22 3.35 -3.51
C ILE A 61 0.37 2.98 -2.14
N GLY A 62 1.24 2.02 -2.12
CA GLY A 62 1.83 1.49 -0.90
C GLY A 62 3.35 1.59 -0.86
N ILE A 63 3.90 2.74 -0.62
CA ILE A 63 3.37 4.01 -0.11
C ILE A 63 4.08 5.21 -0.75
N MET A 64 3.47 6.40 -0.61
CA MET A 64 4.13 7.67 -0.92
C MET A 64 5.00 8.11 0.27
N PRO A 65 6.32 8.26 0.12
CA PRO A 65 7.18 8.73 1.20
C PRO A 65 6.89 10.18 1.56
N VAL A 66 6.50 10.46 2.82
CA VAL A 66 6.16 11.82 3.26
C VAL A 66 7.31 12.83 3.17
N PRO A 67 8.60 12.47 3.33
CA PRO A 67 9.68 13.44 3.13
C PRO A 67 9.87 13.85 1.67
N PHE A 68 9.33 13.07 0.72
CA PHE A 68 9.63 13.19 -0.69
C PHE A 68 8.76 14.23 -1.41
N ARG A 69 7.66 14.66 -0.80
CA ARG A 69 6.78 15.70 -1.36
C ARG A 69 6.15 16.60 -0.30
N ASN A 70 5.88 17.84 -0.66
CA ASN A 70 5.15 18.75 0.22
C ASN A 70 3.72 18.24 0.46
N VAL A 71 3.19 18.43 1.68
CA VAL A 71 1.85 17.96 2.07
C VAL A 71 0.73 18.57 1.25
N ALA A 72 0.84 19.84 0.87
CA ALA A 72 -0.16 20.49 0.01
C ALA A 72 -0.18 19.90 -1.39
N LEU A 73 1.00 19.62 -1.98
CA LEU A 73 1.10 18.91 -3.26
C LEU A 73 0.47 17.52 -3.16
N CYS A 74 0.81 16.76 -2.13
CA CYS A 74 0.24 15.43 -1.90
C CYS A 74 -1.28 15.47 -1.77
N ALA A 75 -1.82 16.46 -1.04
CA ALA A 75 -3.27 16.65 -0.93
C ALA A 75 -3.93 16.94 -2.29
N MET A 76 -3.31 17.77 -3.13
CA MET A 76 -3.78 18.04 -4.49
C MET A 76 -3.76 16.78 -5.36
N GLU A 77 -2.69 16.00 -5.30
CA GLU A 77 -2.53 14.74 -6.05
C GLU A 77 -3.60 13.72 -5.64
N ILE A 78 -3.77 13.47 -4.34
CA ILE A 78 -4.77 12.53 -3.81
C ILE A 78 -6.19 12.99 -4.15
N ALA A 79 -6.50 14.27 -3.95
CA ALA A 79 -7.81 14.82 -4.28
C ALA A 79 -8.15 14.66 -5.77
N THR A 80 -7.16 14.91 -6.64
CA THR A 80 -7.30 14.73 -8.08
C THR A 80 -7.56 13.26 -8.43
N LEU A 81 -6.75 12.33 -7.91
CA LEU A 81 -6.92 10.89 -8.14
C LEU A 81 -8.29 10.41 -7.67
N ALA A 82 -8.70 10.77 -6.46
CA ALA A 82 -9.97 10.34 -5.89
C ALA A 82 -11.16 10.84 -6.72
N ARG A 83 -11.16 12.12 -7.10
CA ARG A 83 -12.24 12.72 -7.91
C ARG A 83 -12.31 12.15 -9.33
N MET A 84 -11.16 12.00 -9.99
CA MET A 84 -11.10 11.48 -11.36
C MET A 84 -11.47 9.99 -11.44
N SER A 85 -11.18 9.22 -10.40
CA SER A 85 -11.42 7.77 -10.37
C SER A 85 -12.74 7.36 -9.73
N GLY A 86 -13.57 8.29 -9.25
CA GLY A 86 -14.79 7.95 -8.51
C GLY A 86 -14.52 7.21 -7.19
N GLY A 87 -13.43 7.56 -6.49
CA GLY A 87 -13.07 6.98 -5.18
C GLY A 87 -12.33 5.65 -5.25
N ARG A 88 -11.86 5.20 -6.42
CA ARG A 88 -11.09 3.94 -6.57
C ARG A 88 -9.62 4.05 -6.16
N ALA A 89 -9.09 5.24 -5.92
CA ALA A 89 -7.74 5.45 -5.42
C ALA A 89 -7.64 5.20 -3.91
N MET A 90 -6.62 4.47 -3.49
CA MET A 90 -6.32 4.17 -2.09
C MET A 90 -4.93 4.72 -1.73
N PRO A 91 -4.86 5.95 -1.19
CA PRO A 91 -3.58 6.60 -0.92
C PRO A 91 -2.95 6.11 0.38
N GLY A 92 -1.73 5.56 0.29
CA GLY A 92 -0.91 5.21 1.44
C GLY A 92 0.30 6.14 1.58
N ILE A 93 0.62 6.53 2.80
CA ILE A 93 1.78 7.34 3.15
C ILE A 93 2.66 6.62 4.16
N GLY A 94 3.92 7.03 4.26
CA GLY A 94 4.86 6.45 5.23
C GLY A 94 6.20 7.16 5.29
N HIS A 95 7.08 6.64 6.12
CA HIS A 95 8.40 7.25 6.32
C HIS A 95 9.30 7.23 5.08
N GLY A 96 9.06 6.30 4.14
CA GLY A 96 10.01 5.95 3.10
C GLY A 96 11.25 5.24 3.67
N VAL A 97 12.05 4.66 2.79
CA VAL A 97 13.33 4.04 3.14
C VAL A 97 14.32 5.15 3.48
N GLN A 98 14.85 5.14 4.70
CA GLN A 98 15.63 6.25 5.25
C GLN A 98 16.93 6.54 4.49
N ASP A 99 17.51 5.51 3.88
CA ASP A 99 18.72 5.67 3.06
C ASP A 99 18.40 6.38 1.74
N TRP A 100 17.28 6.06 1.10
CA TRP A 100 16.81 6.79 -0.08
C TRP A 100 16.47 8.24 0.24
N MET A 101 15.83 8.49 1.38
CA MET A 101 15.54 9.86 1.82
C MET A 101 16.83 10.66 2.08
N ALA A 102 17.89 10.00 2.57
CA ALA A 102 19.20 10.62 2.73
C ALA A 102 19.87 10.92 1.38
N GLN A 103 19.78 10.00 0.42
CA GLN A 103 20.37 10.17 -0.91
C GLN A 103 19.83 11.41 -1.66
N VAL A 104 18.56 11.74 -1.43
CA VAL A 104 17.92 12.91 -2.06
C VAL A 104 17.85 14.14 -1.15
N GLY A 105 18.52 14.08 0.02
CA GLY A 105 18.67 15.23 0.92
C GLY A 105 17.44 15.61 1.72
N VAL A 106 16.43 14.71 1.84
CA VAL A 106 15.16 15.00 2.53
C VAL A 106 14.94 14.16 3.80
N LYS A 107 15.97 13.46 4.28
CA LYS A 107 15.90 12.66 5.50
C LYS A 107 15.56 13.54 6.71
N ALA A 108 14.44 13.26 7.37
CA ALA A 108 14.02 13.98 8.56
C ALA A 108 14.79 13.54 9.81
N GLY A 109 15.12 14.48 10.69
CA GLY A 109 15.74 14.18 11.99
C GLY A 109 14.81 13.43 12.95
N SER A 110 13.49 13.53 12.78
CA SER A 110 12.47 12.76 13.49
C SER A 110 11.38 12.32 12.52
N PRO A 111 11.54 11.15 11.88
CA PRO A 111 10.54 10.63 10.93
C PRO A 111 9.14 10.49 11.54
N LEU A 112 9.05 10.07 12.79
CA LEU A 112 7.76 9.91 13.48
C LEU A 112 7.01 11.25 13.66
N THR A 113 7.73 12.32 14.04
CA THR A 113 7.15 13.66 14.16
C THR A 113 6.69 14.18 12.80
N LEU A 114 7.52 14.00 11.76
CA LEU A 114 7.14 14.38 10.40
C LEU A 114 5.88 13.63 9.95
N LEU A 115 5.82 12.31 10.14
CA LEU A 115 4.66 11.53 9.72
C LEU A 115 3.38 11.98 10.46
N ARG A 116 3.45 12.25 11.76
CA ARG A 116 2.31 12.77 12.54
C ARG A 116 1.81 14.11 12.01
N GLU A 117 2.70 15.09 11.86
CA GLU A 117 2.35 16.42 11.38
C GLU A 117 1.78 16.37 9.95
N TYR A 118 2.40 15.54 9.12
CA TYR A 118 2.00 15.36 7.72
C TYR A 118 0.63 14.71 7.59
N ALA A 119 0.42 13.57 8.26
CA ALA A 119 -0.84 12.83 8.20
C ALA A 119 -2.02 13.66 8.71
N SER A 120 -1.83 14.37 9.85
CA SER A 120 -2.87 15.25 10.40
C SER A 120 -3.24 16.38 9.44
N SER A 121 -2.23 17.07 8.88
CA SER A 121 -2.47 18.17 7.92
C SER A 121 -3.09 17.67 6.62
N LEU A 122 -2.61 16.54 6.11
CA LEU A 122 -3.14 15.91 4.89
C LEU A 122 -4.61 15.54 5.05
N ARG A 123 -4.97 14.91 6.18
CA ARG A 123 -6.34 14.54 6.49
C ARG A 123 -7.27 15.75 6.50
N SER A 124 -6.91 16.83 7.22
CA SER A 124 -7.69 18.07 7.26
C SER A 124 -7.86 18.69 5.87
N LEU A 125 -6.80 18.73 5.06
CA LEU A 125 -6.88 19.25 3.67
C LEU A 125 -7.83 18.42 2.81
N LEU A 126 -7.78 17.09 2.90
CA LEU A 126 -8.65 16.20 2.13
C LEU A 126 -10.13 16.31 2.54
N HIS A 127 -10.41 16.69 3.79
CA HIS A 127 -11.77 17.01 4.26
C HIS A 127 -12.22 18.45 3.91
N GLY A 128 -11.41 19.20 3.16
CA GLY A 128 -11.75 20.56 2.70
C GLY A 128 -11.59 21.64 3.77
N GLU A 129 -10.90 21.34 4.87
CA GLU A 129 -10.62 22.33 5.92
C GLU A 129 -9.57 23.34 5.47
N THR A 130 -9.63 24.56 6.04
CA THR A 130 -8.54 25.53 5.91
C THR A 130 -7.52 25.27 7.01
N VAL A 131 -6.29 24.92 6.62
CA VAL A 131 -5.24 24.49 7.54
C VAL A 131 -4.20 25.58 7.72
N THR A 132 -3.96 25.95 8.98
CA THR A 132 -2.79 26.74 9.40
C THR A 132 -2.05 25.94 10.47
N THR A 133 -0.78 25.63 10.23
CA THR A 133 0.07 24.90 11.18
C THR A 133 1.51 25.37 11.10
N HIS A 134 2.19 25.36 12.26
CA HIS A 134 3.59 25.76 12.43
C HIS A 134 4.34 24.65 13.15
N GLY A 135 4.32 23.43 12.57
CA GLY A 135 5.00 22.26 13.09
C GLY A 135 6.52 22.34 12.94
N ARG A 136 7.19 21.31 13.34
CA ARG A 136 8.65 21.19 13.14
C ARG A 136 9.02 20.99 11.67
N TYR A 137 8.15 20.31 10.92
CA TYR A 137 8.40 19.90 9.52
C TYR A 137 7.31 20.43 8.58
N VAL A 138 6.08 20.55 9.04
CA VAL A 138 4.95 20.99 8.23
C VAL A 138 4.55 22.40 8.59
N HIS A 139 4.59 23.29 7.60
CA HIS A 139 4.20 24.69 7.74
C HIS A 139 3.18 25.02 6.65
N LEU A 140 1.98 25.38 7.06
CA LEU A 140 0.90 25.82 6.19
C LEU A 140 0.30 27.12 6.77
N ASP A 141 -0.06 28.04 5.90
CA ASP A 141 -0.73 29.30 6.28
C ASP A 141 -2.00 29.45 5.46
N ALA A 142 -3.15 29.21 6.09
CA ALA A 142 -4.49 29.28 5.52
C ALA A 142 -4.66 28.50 4.20
N VAL A 143 -4.03 27.31 4.11
CA VAL A 143 -4.09 26.45 2.91
C VAL A 143 -5.39 25.66 2.92
N ARG A 144 -6.08 25.62 1.78
CA ARG A 144 -7.30 24.86 1.55
C ARG A 144 -7.32 24.34 0.12
N LEU A 145 -7.90 23.16 -0.10
CA LEU A 145 -8.18 22.67 -1.44
C LEU A 145 -9.43 23.33 -2.00
N ASP A 146 -9.37 23.83 -3.24
CA ASP A 146 -10.56 24.31 -3.95
C ASP A 146 -11.48 23.16 -4.38
N TRP A 147 -10.90 21.97 -4.60
CA TRP A 147 -11.59 20.76 -5.04
C TRP A 147 -11.32 19.60 -4.09
N PRO A 148 -11.74 19.66 -2.83
CA PRO A 148 -11.61 18.50 -1.94
C PRO A 148 -12.45 17.33 -2.47
N PRO A 149 -12.01 16.08 -2.27
CA PRO A 149 -12.81 14.93 -2.64
C PRO A 149 -14.00 14.75 -1.68
N ASP A 150 -15.14 14.32 -2.19
CA ASP A 150 -16.32 13.99 -1.40
C ASP A 150 -16.90 12.65 -1.91
N PRO A 151 -16.84 11.58 -1.10
CA PRO A 151 -16.19 11.52 0.22
C PRO A 151 -14.66 11.61 0.13
N ALA A 152 -14.02 12.04 1.23
CA ALA A 152 -12.57 11.97 1.35
C ALA A 152 -12.12 10.50 1.33
N PRO A 153 -11.03 10.16 0.58
CA PRO A 153 -10.52 8.79 0.60
C PRO A 153 -9.89 8.48 1.97
N GLY A 154 -10.00 7.23 2.40
CA GLY A 154 -9.31 6.76 3.61
C GLY A 154 -7.79 6.92 3.47
N LEU A 155 -7.15 7.48 4.47
CA LEU A 155 -5.70 7.65 4.51
C LEU A 155 -5.03 6.42 5.12
N LEU A 156 -4.21 5.73 4.34
CA LEU A 156 -3.48 4.56 4.79
C LEU A 156 -2.08 4.95 5.25
N VAL A 157 -1.62 4.38 6.37
CA VAL A 157 -0.31 4.70 6.96
C VAL A 157 0.53 3.43 7.08
N ALA A 158 1.69 3.40 6.42
CA ALA A 158 2.60 2.27 6.54
C ALA A 158 3.37 2.31 7.85
N ALA A 159 3.45 1.16 8.50
CA ALA A 159 4.10 1.01 9.79
C ALA A 159 4.79 -0.36 9.93
N THR A 160 5.98 -0.34 10.53
CA THR A 160 6.74 -1.57 10.88
C THR A 160 7.15 -1.59 12.35
N GLY A 161 7.53 -0.45 12.92
CA GLY A 161 7.96 -0.38 14.32
C GLY A 161 6.82 -0.02 15.27
N PRO A 162 6.93 -0.40 16.58
CA PRO A 162 5.84 -0.25 17.54
C PRO A 162 5.29 1.17 17.65
N LYS A 163 6.17 2.19 17.66
CA LYS A 163 5.75 3.60 17.74
C LYS A 163 4.99 4.06 16.51
N THR A 164 5.35 3.53 15.32
CA THR A 164 4.67 3.89 14.09
C THR A 164 3.34 3.14 13.96
N LEU A 165 3.24 1.91 14.47
CA LEU A 165 1.98 1.17 14.55
C LEU A 165 0.95 1.90 15.42
N VAL A 166 1.34 2.37 16.61
CA VAL A 166 0.47 3.20 17.46
C VAL A 166 0.06 4.48 16.71
N LEU A 167 1.02 5.18 16.09
CA LEU A 167 0.71 6.39 15.32
C LEU A 167 -0.24 6.12 14.15
N ALA A 168 -0.06 5.00 13.45
CA ALA A 168 -0.93 4.64 12.31
C ALA A 168 -2.39 4.45 12.77
N GLY A 169 -2.62 3.83 13.93
CA GLY A 169 -3.94 3.72 14.54
C GLY A 169 -4.56 5.07 14.93
N GLU A 170 -3.71 6.04 15.37
CA GLU A 170 -4.20 7.37 15.78
C GLU A 170 -4.57 8.29 14.60
N VAL A 171 -3.85 8.20 13.47
CA VAL A 171 -3.96 9.21 12.39
C VAL A 171 -4.45 8.64 11.06
N GLY A 172 -4.46 7.31 10.88
CA GLY A 172 -4.86 6.63 9.65
C GLY A 172 -6.26 6.05 9.71
N ASP A 173 -6.84 5.80 8.54
CA ASP A 173 -8.06 4.99 8.37
C ASP A 173 -7.70 3.53 8.03
N GLY A 174 -6.41 3.24 7.90
CA GLY A 174 -5.85 1.90 7.76
C GLY A 174 -4.34 1.90 7.92
N THR A 175 -3.81 0.71 8.20
CA THR A 175 -2.36 0.48 8.38
C THR A 175 -1.85 -0.50 7.33
N VAL A 176 -0.75 -0.14 6.65
CA VAL A 176 -0.07 -1.02 5.69
C VAL A 176 1.13 -1.67 6.37
N LEU A 177 1.10 -3.00 6.44
CA LEU A 177 2.18 -3.84 6.94
C LEU A 177 3.01 -4.37 5.75
N SER A 178 4.33 -4.23 5.84
CA SER A 178 5.25 -4.60 4.75
C SER A 178 5.36 -6.11 4.55
N GLY A 179 5.91 -6.52 3.41
CA GLY A 179 6.33 -7.90 3.17
C GLY A 179 7.24 -8.43 4.27
N GLY A 180 7.13 -9.72 4.57
CA GLY A 180 7.84 -10.35 5.67
C GLY A 180 7.11 -10.34 7.02
N THR A 181 5.95 -9.70 7.12
CA THR A 181 5.07 -9.76 8.30
C THR A 181 4.33 -11.10 8.30
N SER A 182 4.55 -11.93 9.33
CA SER A 182 3.84 -13.21 9.51
C SER A 182 2.43 -13.01 10.06
N PRO A 183 1.53 -14.01 10.01
CA PRO A 183 0.22 -13.94 10.68
C PRO A 183 0.32 -13.60 12.16
N ALA A 184 1.26 -14.22 12.87
CA ALA A 184 1.51 -13.88 14.29
C ALA A 184 1.93 -12.42 14.50
N ALA A 185 2.78 -11.89 13.61
CA ALA A 185 3.18 -10.48 13.64
C ALA A 185 2.02 -9.53 13.30
N VAL A 186 1.09 -9.92 12.42
CA VAL A 186 -0.16 -9.16 12.16
C VAL A 186 -0.99 -9.07 13.43
N ALA A 187 -1.19 -10.19 14.14
CA ALA A 187 -1.95 -10.20 15.40
C ALA A 187 -1.32 -9.30 16.47
N GLU A 188 0.01 -9.28 16.60
CA GLU A 188 0.71 -8.35 17.50
C GLU A 188 0.61 -6.89 17.03
N ALA A 189 0.70 -6.64 15.72
CA ALA A 189 0.52 -5.31 15.16
C ALA A 189 -0.89 -4.75 15.45
N CYS A 190 -1.94 -5.57 15.29
CA CYS A 190 -3.31 -5.18 15.62
C CYS A 190 -3.47 -4.72 17.07
N LYS A 191 -2.78 -5.34 18.05
CA LYS A 191 -2.82 -4.89 19.44
C LYS A 191 -2.21 -3.50 19.65
N LEU A 192 -1.20 -3.14 18.85
CA LEU A 192 -0.53 -1.83 18.93
C LEU A 192 -1.28 -0.75 18.14
N ILE A 193 -1.86 -1.11 17.00
CA ILE A 193 -2.68 -0.23 16.18
C ILE A 193 -3.95 0.15 16.95
N ASP A 194 -4.50 -0.80 17.73
CA ASP A 194 -5.80 -0.67 18.42
C ASP A 194 -6.89 -0.18 17.45
N PRO A 195 -7.15 -0.95 16.36
CA PRO A 195 -7.93 -0.46 15.23
C PRO A 195 -9.36 -0.16 15.66
N SER A 196 -9.81 1.05 15.37
CA SER A 196 -11.22 1.43 15.48
C SER A 196 -12.08 0.66 14.46
N GLU A 197 -13.40 0.64 14.65
CA GLU A 197 -14.30 0.07 13.66
C GLU A 197 -14.09 0.73 12.29
N GLY A 198 -13.90 -0.09 11.26
CA GLY A 198 -13.63 0.36 9.89
C GLY A 198 -12.17 0.65 9.57
N HIS A 199 -11.24 0.52 10.54
CA HIS A 199 -9.80 0.66 10.25
C HIS A 199 -9.27 -0.55 9.48
N ASP A 200 -8.74 -0.32 8.29
CA ASP A 200 -8.17 -1.40 7.46
C ASP A 200 -6.78 -1.84 7.96
N VAL A 201 -6.56 -3.14 8.04
CA VAL A 201 -5.23 -3.73 8.23
C VAL A 201 -4.83 -4.44 6.95
N ILE A 202 -3.93 -3.82 6.20
CA ILE A 202 -3.44 -4.29 4.92
C ILE A 202 -2.09 -4.98 5.13
N VAL A 203 -1.89 -6.18 4.61
CA VAL A 203 -0.61 -6.86 4.65
C VAL A 203 -0.14 -7.24 3.25
N PHE A 204 1.13 -6.95 2.94
CA PHE A 204 1.79 -7.40 1.72
C PHE A 204 2.44 -8.76 1.99
N VAL A 205 2.12 -9.75 1.16
CA VAL A 205 2.55 -11.13 1.38
C VAL A 205 3.21 -11.68 0.12
N PRO A 206 4.51 -11.97 0.12
CA PRO A 206 5.15 -12.65 -1.00
C PRO A 206 4.46 -13.99 -1.29
N ALA A 207 4.24 -14.28 -2.57
CA ALA A 207 3.60 -15.52 -2.98
C ALA A 207 4.26 -16.08 -4.24
N ALA A 208 4.40 -17.41 -4.28
CA ALA A 208 4.94 -18.10 -5.44
C ALA A 208 4.31 -19.47 -5.62
N THR A 209 4.25 -19.94 -6.86
CA THR A 209 3.71 -21.25 -7.24
C THR A 209 4.73 -22.10 -7.96
N GLY A 210 4.42 -23.39 -8.12
CA GLY A 210 5.26 -24.34 -8.83
C GLY A 210 6.26 -25.09 -7.95
N PRO A 211 7.00 -26.04 -8.52
CA PRO A 211 7.79 -27.01 -7.75
C PRO A 211 8.90 -26.42 -6.87
N ALA A 212 9.43 -25.25 -7.22
CA ALA A 212 10.49 -24.57 -6.48
C ALA A 212 9.99 -23.37 -5.65
N ALA A 213 8.68 -23.15 -5.55
CA ALA A 213 8.09 -21.94 -4.93
C ALA A 213 8.64 -21.67 -3.52
N ALA A 214 8.62 -22.66 -2.64
CA ALA A 214 9.12 -22.49 -1.28
C ALA A 214 10.63 -22.19 -1.20
N ALA A 215 11.43 -22.74 -2.12
CA ALA A 215 12.87 -22.44 -2.18
C ALA A 215 13.13 -21.02 -2.72
N ARG A 216 12.42 -20.61 -3.74
CA ARG A 216 12.47 -19.24 -4.30
C ARG A 216 12.09 -18.20 -3.24
N LEU A 217 10.99 -18.40 -2.52
CA LEU A 217 10.56 -17.54 -1.44
C LEU A 217 11.58 -17.43 -0.32
N ARG A 218 12.17 -18.54 0.12
CA ARG A 218 13.24 -18.51 1.14
C ARG A 218 14.45 -17.71 0.67
N ALA A 219 14.91 -17.95 -0.57
CA ALA A 219 16.04 -17.21 -1.14
C ALA A 219 15.74 -15.69 -1.25
N ALA A 220 14.52 -15.32 -1.64
CA ALA A 220 14.09 -13.93 -1.67
C ALA A 220 14.05 -13.31 -0.26
N ALA A 221 13.49 -14.03 0.72
CA ALA A 221 13.44 -13.58 2.11
C ALA A 221 14.84 -13.33 2.69
N GLU A 222 15.79 -14.25 2.45
CA GLU A 222 17.19 -14.07 2.83
C GLU A 222 17.81 -12.82 2.19
N SER A 223 17.55 -12.60 0.90
CA SER A 223 18.08 -11.43 0.18
C SER A 223 17.46 -10.12 0.66
N TRP A 224 16.20 -10.12 1.09
CA TRP A 224 15.49 -8.95 1.61
C TRP A 224 15.68 -8.74 3.12
N GLY A 225 16.28 -9.71 3.81
CA GLY A 225 16.46 -9.64 5.27
C GLY A 225 15.14 -9.70 6.04
N ILE A 226 14.17 -10.48 5.55
CA ILE A 226 12.86 -10.66 6.19
C ILE A 226 12.69 -12.07 6.73
N ASP A 227 12.00 -12.20 7.88
CA ASP A 227 11.87 -13.48 8.57
C ASP A 227 10.79 -14.40 7.98
N TYR A 228 9.69 -13.82 7.50
CA TYR A 228 8.59 -14.58 6.93
C TYR A 228 8.67 -14.61 5.40
N PRO A 229 8.89 -15.79 4.79
CA PRO A 229 9.17 -15.86 3.35
C PRO A 229 7.92 -15.65 2.47
N GLY A 230 6.72 -15.87 2.99
CA GLY A 230 5.49 -15.77 2.23
C GLY A 230 4.78 -17.10 2.00
N LEU A 231 3.85 -17.13 1.04
CA LEU A 231 2.97 -18.27 0.75
C LEU A 231 3.43 -19.03 -0.49
N ALA A 232 3.67 -20.34 -0.33
CA ALA A 232 4.11 -21.24 -1.40
C ALA A 232 3.16 -22.40 -1.56
N GLY A 233 2.87 -22.80 -2.78
CA GLY A 233 2.11 -24.01 -3.05
C GLY A 233 1.16 -23.88 -4.23
N ASP A 234 0.13 -24.71 -4.22
CA ASP A 234 -0.97 -24.61 -5.16
C ASP A 234 -1.99 -23.52 -4.74
N PRO A 235 -3.02 -23.24 -5.54
CA PRO A 235 -4.02 -22.23 -5.18
C PRO A 235 -4.70 -22.46 -3.82
N ALA A 236 -4.92 -23.71 -3.42
CA ALA A 236 -5.57 -24.04 -2.16
C ALA A 236 -4.65 -23.75 -0.96
N ASP A 237 -3.37 -24.06 -1.08
CA ASP A 237 -2.35 -23.76 -0.06
C ASP A 237 -2.24 -22.24 0.17
N ILE A 238 -2.19 -21.48 -0.92
CA ILE A 238 -2.11 -20.00 -0.84
C ILE A 238 -3.39 -19.43 -0.24
N ALA A 239 -4.57 -19.92 -0.63
CA ALA A 239 -5.84 -19.48 -0.08
C ALA A 239 -5.96 -19.79 1.43
N GLU A 240 -5.43 -20.94 1.89
CA GLU A 240 -5.36 -21.25 3.33
C GLU A 240 -4.49 -20.24 4.07
N GLY A 241 -3.29 -19.95 3.54
CA GLY A 241 -2.43 -18.92 4.12
C GLY A 241 -3.09 -17.54 4.16
N VAL A 242 -3.86 -17.15 3.14
CA VAL A 242 -4.65 -15.90 3.16
C VAL A 242 -5.67 -15.91 4.28
N ARG A 243 -6.36 -17.04 4.53
CA ARG A 243 -7.28 -17.17 5.66
C ARG A 243 -6.59 -17.07 7.02
N GLU A 244 -5.34 -17.57 7.15
CA GLU A 244 -4.55 -17.40 8.37
C GLU A 244 -4.26 -15.92 8.65
N PHE A 245 -3.91 -15.14 7.62
CA PHE A 245 -3.75 -13.68 7.76
C PHE A 245 -5.05 -12.99 8.16
N ALA A 246 -6.17 -13.38 7.55
CA ALA A 246 -7.50 -12.87 7.90
C ALA A 246 -7.86 -13.18 9.36
N ALA A 247 -7.64 -14.41 9.82
CA ALA A 247 -7.85 -14.81 11.20
C ALA A 247 -6.95 -14.05 12.19
N ALA A 248 -5.77 -13.61 11.75
CA ALA A 248 -4.85 -12.79 12.53
C ALA A 248 -5.25 -11.30 12.59
N GLY A 249 -6.27 -10.88 11.85
CA GLY A 249 -6.80 -9.51 11.87
C GLY A 249 -6.55 -8.69 10.59
N ALA A 250 -5.94 -9.27 9.54
CA ALA A 250 -5.82 -8.58 8.27
C ALA A 250 -7.20 -8.46 7.58
N THR A 251 -7.58 -7.23 7.22
CA THR A 251 -8.80 -6.98 6.42
C THR A 251 -8.52 -7.11 4.93
N ARG A 252 -7.25 -6.91 4.54
CA ARG A 252 -6.78 -6.98 3.15
C ARG A 252 -5.46 -7.73 3.09
N VAL A 253 -5.40 -8.73 2.22
CA VAL A 253 -4.17 -9.49 1.93
C VAL A 253 -3.78 -9.25 0.48
N ILE A 254 -2.58 -8.68 0.27
CA ILE A 254 -2.12 -8.27 -1.04
C ILE A 254 -0.93 -9.14 -1.43
N LEU A 255 -1.14 -10.02 -2.39
CA LEU A 255 -0.12 -10.97 -2.82
C LEU A 255 0.94 -10.28 -3.68
N GLN A 256 2.18 -10.49 -3.31
CA GLN A 256 3.35 -9.92 -3.96
C GLN A 256 4.04 -10.99 -4.80
N PRO A 257 4.21 -10.80 -6.13
CA PRO A 257 5.07 -11.68 -6.92
C PRO A 257 6.54 -11.54 -6.51
N LEU A 258 7.34 -12.56 -6.77
CA LEU A 258 8.78 -12.45 -6.63
C LEU A 258 9.39 -11.63 -7.78
N LEU A 259 10.59 -11.09 -7.58
CA LEU A 259 11.31 -10.30 -8.59
C LEU A 259 11.63 -11.09 -9.86
N ASP A 260 11.74 -12.41 -9.74
CA ASP A 260 11.97 -13.34 -10.84
C ASP A 260 10.69 -13.90 -11.46
N GLU A 261 9.51 -13.33 -11.12
CA GLU A 261 8.26 -13.69 -11.79
C GLU A 261 8.28 -13.18 -13.24
N PRO A 262 8.25 -14.08 -14.23
CA PRO A 262 8.49 -13.69 -15.61
C PRO A 262 7.31 -12.95 -16.25
N ASP A 263 6.11 -13.08 -15.67
CA ASP A 263 4.87 -12.55 -16.23
C ASP A 263 3.95 -12.03 -15.11
N ALA A 264 4.09 -10.74 -14.84
CA ALA A 264 3.32 -10.08 -13.79
C ALA A 264 1.80 -10.03 -14.10
N ALA A 265 1.40 -9.93 -15.37
CA ALA A 265 -0.01 -9.96 -15.77
C ALA A 265 -0.61 -11.34 -15.52
N ARG A 266 0.13 -12.40 -15.84
CA ARG A 266 -0.28 -13.78 -15.53
C ARG A 266 -0.39 -14.02 -14.02
N PHE A 267 0.53 -13.49 -13.23
CA PHE A 267 0.45 -13.59 -11.76
C PHE A 267 -0.84 -12.93 -11.23
N VAL A 268 -1.15 -11.73 -11.68
CA VAL A 268 -2.37 -11.00 -11.28
C VAL A 268 -3.63 -11.77 -11.70
N HIS A 269 -3.68 -12.29 -12.92
CA HIS A 269 -4.77 -13.15 -13.38
C HIS A 269 -4.90 -14.41 -12.52
N PHE A 270 -3.78 -15.05 -12.18
CA PHE A 270 -3.77 -16.23 -11.31
C PHE A 270 -4.35 -15.93 -9.92
N VAL A 271 -4.04 -14.78 -9.33
CA VAL A 271 -4.60 -14.36 -8.03
C VAL A 271 -6.12 -14.20 -8.13
N ALA A 272 -6.60 -13.53 -9.17
CA ALA A 272 -8.03 -13.28 -9.37
C ALA A 272 -8.83 -14.55 -9.70
N ASP A 273 -8.32 -15.37 -10.63
CA ASP A 273 -9.05 -16.54 -11.17
C ASP A 273 -8.93 -17.80 -10.32
N ARG A 274 -7.77 -18.01 -9.67
CA ARG A 274 -7.47 -19.28 -9.01
C ARG A 274 -7.45 -19.21 -7.48
N ILE A 275 -7.16 -18.06 -6.88
CA ILE A 275 -7.05 -17.92 -5.43
C ILE A 275 -8.31 -17.29 -4.86
N ARG A 276 -8.74 -16.14 -5.41
CA ARG A 276 -9.90 -15.40 -4.91
C ARG A 276 -11.15 -16.26 -4.71
N PRO A 277 -11.57 -17.13 -5.66
CA PRO A 277 -12.77 -17.96 -5.48
C PRO A 277 -12.68 -19.00 -4.35
N LEU A 278 -11.49 -19.23 -3.79
CA LEU A 278 -11.26 -20.15 -2.69
C LEU A 278 -11.30 -19.46 -1.31
N ILE A 279 -11.39 -18.13 -1.28
CA ILE A 279 -11.39 -17.34 -0.02
C ILE A 279 -12.81 -16.94 0.39
N ASP A 280 -13.73 -16.82 -0.58
CA ASP A 280 -15.13 -16.45 -0.38
C ASP A 280 -15.97 -17.50 0.38
#